data_f52c88f872ccd9d7d246d1c556545aa1
#
_entry.id   f52c88f872ccd9d7d246d1c556545aa1
#
_cell.length_a   1.000
_cell.length_b   1.000
_cell.length_c   1.000
_cell.angle_alpha   90.00
_cell.angle_beta   90.00
_cell.angle_gamma   90.00
#
_symmetry.space_group_name_H-M   'P 1'
#
loop_
_entity.id
_entity.type
_entity.pdbx_description
1 polymer ?
#
loop_
_entity_poly.entity_id
_entity_poly.type
_entity_poly.pdbx_seq_one_letter_code
_entity_poly.pdbx_strand_id
1 'polypeptide(L)'
;QNSLPVKESEYNHERDQYNASLILRRVMKNIQKNDLLRVLGIIDEDIFSGNLNFVFGIAQIPKFRNLDALFGCLISITRLRREFYGRQANIKLFKERTLKEAMHELGHTFGLKHCQNVCVMRFSNSLQETDDKPSNFCKECQKQIESHF
;
A
#
# COMPACT_ATOMS: atom_id res chain seq x y z
N GLN A 1 17.07 7.84 0.35
CA GLN A 1 16.13 6.94 1.04
C GLN A 1 16.17 7.32 2.52
N ASN A 2 15.15 8.02 3.03
CA ASN A 2 15.08 8.42 4.45
C ASN A 2 14.33 7.30 5.19
N SER A 3 14.98 6.69 6.18
CA SER A 3 14.33 5.76 7.10
C SER A 3 13.70 6.55 8.24
N LEU A 4 12.40 6.35 8.48
CA LEU A 4 11.68 6.95 9.60
C LEU A 4 11.25 5.81 10.55
N PRO A 5 11.76 5.76 11.78
CA PRO A 5 11.36 4.74 12.73
C PRO A 5 9.86 4.89 13.09
N VAL A 6 9.20 3.78 13.38
CA VAL A 6 7.85 3.78 13.97
C VAL A 6 7.88 4.37 15.37
N LYS A 7 6.75 4.91 15.83
CA LYS A 7 6.61 5.52 17.15
C LYS A 7 5.66 4.72 18.02
N GLU A 8 5.92 4.69 19.32
CA GLU A 8 5.04 4.08 20.31
C GLU A 8 3.60 4.64 20.24
N SER A 9 3.45 5.93 19.95
CA SER A 9 2.13 6.58 19.79
C SER A 9 1.33 6.09 18.58
N GLU A 10 1.92 5.30 17.69
CA GLU A 10 1.28 4.69 16.52
C GLU A 10 0.90 3.23 16.78
N TYR A 11 1.38 2.66 17.89
CA TYR A 11 1.13 1.28 18.29
C TYR A 11 -0.16 1.12 19.10
N ASN A 12 -0.89 0.05 18.83
CA ASN A 12 -2.08 -0.33 19.58
C ASN A 12 -1.80 -1.64 20.35
N HIS A 13 -1.65 -1.55 21.67
CA HIS A 13 -1.31 -2.68 22.52
C HIS A 13 -2.38 -3.78 22.58
N GLU A 14 -3.67 -3.43 22.43
CA GLU A 14 -4.77 -4.41 22.43
C GLU A 14 -4.77 -5.26 21.16
N ARG A 15 -4.29 -4.69 20.06
CA ARG A 15 -4.23 -5.35 18.74
C ARG A 15 -2.88 -5.97 18.43
N ASP A 16 -1.83 -5.58 19.15
CA ASP A 16 -0.44 -5.91 18.81
C ASP A 16 -0.08 -5.47 17.39
N GLN A 17 -0.53 -4.27 16.99
CA GLN A 17 -0.42 -3.75 15.63
C GLN A 17 -0.19 -2.23 15.63
N TYR A 18 0.39 -1.72 14.55
CA TYR A 18 0.53 -0.29 14.31
C TYR A 18 -0.64 0.29 13.50
N ASN A 19 -1.02 1.53 13.81
CA ASN A 19 -2.05 2.26 13.07
C ASN A 19 -1.47 2.86 11.79
N ALA A 20 -1.81 2.26 10.65
CA ALA A 20 -1.31 2.66 9.33
C ALA A 20 -1.62 4.13 8.99
N SER A 21 -2.80 4.62 9.38
CA SER A 21 -3.22 6.01 9.08
C SER A 21 -2.39 7.03 9.85
N LEU A 22 -1.98 6.74 11.10
CA LEU A 22 -1.10 7.61 11.87
C LEU A 22 0.30 7.65 11.27
N ILE A 23 0.84 6.48 10.88
CA ILE A 23 2.15 6.38 10.23
C ILE A 23 2.15 7.16 8.91
N LEU A 24 1.18 6.89 8.02
CA LEU A 24 1.12 7.57 6.72
C LEU A 24 1.01 9.09 6.87
N ARG A 25 0.16 9.57 7.80
CA ARG A 25 0.03 11.00 8.09
C ARG A 25 1.37 11.62 8.54
N ARG A 26 2.11 10.92 9.40
CA ARG A 26 3.42 11.41 9.88
C ARG A 26 4.46 11.39 8.75
N VAL A 27 4.53 10.33 7.96
CA VAL A 27 5.42 10.24 6.80
C VAL A 27 5.19 11.43 5.88
N MET A 28 3.92 11.70 5.50
CA MET A 28 3.57 12.80 4.61
C MET A 28 3.90 14.18 5.17
N LYS A 29 3.84 14.38 6.50
CA LYS A 29 4.24 15.64 7.14
C LYS A 29 5.74 15.87 7.11
N ASN A 30 6.55 14.81 7.12
CA ASN A 30 8.01 14.90 7.18
C ASN A 30 8.67 14.96 5.79
N ILE A 31 7.90 14.73 4.73
CA ILE A 31 8.42 14.85 3.37
C ILE A 31 8.40 16.30 2.95
N GLN A 32 9.59 16.83 2.66
CA GLN A 32 9.72 18.14 2.03
C GLN A 32 9.20 18.03 0.58
N LYS A 33 8.38 19.00 0.18
CA LYS A 33 7.84 19.12 -1.19
C LYS A 33 8.98 19.48 -2.16
N ASN A 34 9.70 18.48 -2.62
CA ASN A 34 10.69 18.60 -3.69
C ASN A 34 10.18 17.76 -4.84
N ASP A 35 9.61 18.31 -5.86
CA ASP A 35 9.28 17.71 -7.18
C ASP A 35 8.72 16.25 -7.19
N LEU A 36 8.36 15.73 -6.00
CA LEU A 36 7.79 14.41 -5.83
C LEU A 36 6.28 14.46 -6.00
N LEU A 37 5.77 13.62 -6.88
CA LEU A 37 4.33 13.47 -7.08
C LEU A 37 3.72 12.40 -6.17
N ARG A 38 4.49 11.35 -5.85
CA ARG A 38 4.01 10.19 -5.09
C ARG A 38 5.08 9.68 -4.14
N VAL A 39 4.60 9.17 -2.99
CA VAL A 39 5.44 8.56 -1.96
C VAL A 39 4.90 7.20 -1.60
N LEU A 40 5.77 6.20 -1.65
CA LEU A 40 5.51 4.86 -1.14
C LEU A 40 6.31 4.63 0.13
N GLY A 41 5.62 4.48 1.25
CA GLY A 41 6.18 3.96 2.49
C GLY A 41 6.15 2.43 2.51
N ILE A 42 7.23 1.81 2.97
CA ILE A 42 7.31 0.36 3.19
C ILE A 42 7.69 0.13 4.65
N ILE A 43 6.92 -0.70 5.34
CA ILE A 43 7.13 -1.02 6.76
C ILE A 43 7.11 -2.53 6.95
N ASP A 44 7.93 -3.01 7.90
CA ASP A 44 7.97 -4.42 8.31
C ASP A 44 7.37 -4.59 9.70
N GLU A 45 6.16 -4.07 9.86
CA GLU A 45 5.35 -4.20 11.08
C GLU A 45 3.92 -4.57 10.68
N ASP A 46 3.21 -5.28 11.56
CA ASP A 46 1.80 -5.57 11.32
C ASP A 46 0.95 -4.32 11.52
N ILE A 47 0.08 -4.03 10.56
CA ILE A 47 -0.68 -2.78 10.53
C ILE A 47 -2.18 -3.01 10.39
N PHE A 48 -2.96 -2.10 10.97
CA PHE A 48 -4.40 -2.03 10.81
C PHE A 48 -4.86 -0.64 10.36
N SER A 49 -6.07 -0.56 9.83
CA SER A 49 -6.73 0.71 9.50
C SER A 49 -8.22 0.63 9.82
N GLY A 50 -8.74 1.63 10.52
CA GLY A 50 -10.14 1.67 10.95
C GLY A 50 -10.52 0.44 11.76
N ASN A 51 -11.62 -0.22 11.37
CA ASN A 51 -12.16 -1.41 12.03
C ASN A 51 -11.70 -2.74 11.41
N LEU A 52 -10.82 -2.69 10.40
CA LEU A 52 -10.29 -3.90 9.76
C LEU A 52 -9.30 -4.60 10.70
N ASN A 53 -9.29 -5.94 10.68
CA ASN A 53 -8.38 -6.74 11.51
C ASN A 53 -6.90 -6.49 11.14
N PHE A 54 -6.62 -6.30 9.88
CA PHE A 54 -5.33 -5.89 9.33
C PHE A 54 -5.53 -5.28 7.94
N VAL A 55 -4.49 -4.64 7.42
CA VAL A 55 -4.40 -4.23 6.02
C VAL A 55 -3.00 -4.57 5.48
N PHE A 56 -2.91 -4.87 4.18
CA PHE A 56 -1.62 -4.99 3.50
C PHE A 56 -1.05 -3.61 3.15
N GLY A 57 -1.93 -2.63 2.90
CA GLY A 57 -1.56 -1.26 2.64
C GLY A 57 -2.71 -0.29 2.78
N ILE A 58 -2.40 0.98 2.70
CA ILE A 58 -3.36 2.09 2.62
C ILE A 58 -2.82 3.17 1.71
N ALA A 59 -3.70 3.92 1.07
CA ALA A 59 -3.34 5.05 0.22
C ALA A 59 -4.20 6.29 0.49
N GLN A 60 -3.64 7.46 0.23
CA GLN A 60 -4.39 8.68 0.06
C GLN A 60 -5.00 8.70 -1.34
N ILE A 61 -6.32 8.75 -1.43
CA ILE A 61 -7.03 8.81 -2.70
C ILE A 61 -7.36 10.27 -3.00
N PRO A 62 -6.97 10.81 -4.16
CA PRO A 62 -7.35 12.16 -4.57
C PRO A 62 -8.87 12.32 -4.61
N LYS A 63 -9.41 13.31 -3.88
CA LYS A 63 -10.86 13.59 -3.87
C LYS A 63 -11.34 14.30 -5.12
N PHE A 64 -10.46 15.02 -5.81
CA PHE A 64 -10.67 15.74 -7.07
C PHE A 64 -9.50 15.48 -7.98
N ARG A 65 -9.63 15.79 -9.28
CA ARG A 65 -8.55 15.60 -10.30
C ARG A 65 -7.29 16.47 -10.07
N ASN A 66 -7.00 16.85 -8.84
CA ASN A 66 -5.75 17.56 -8.51
C ASN A 66 -4.64 16.53 -8.29
N LEU A 67 -4.08 16.03 -9.37
CA LEU A 67 -3.01 15.04 -9.35
C LEU A 67 -1.62 15.66 -9.20
N ASP A 68 -1.51 16.97 -9.29
CA ASP A 68 -0.25 17.72 -9.06
C ASP A 68 0.09 17.81 -7.57
N ALA A 69 -0.86 17.47 -6.68
CA ALA A 69 -0.59 17.40 -5.26
C ALA A 69 0.18 16.13 -4.90
N LEU A 70 1.01 16.23 -3.88
CA LEU A 70 1.74 15.11 -3.31
C LEU A 70 0.77 14.15 -2.59
N PHE A 71 0.71 12.90 -3.03
CA PHE A 71 -0.02 11.83 -2.36
C PHE A 71 0.92 10.71 -1.94
N GLY A 72 0.56 10.04 -0.85
CA GLY A 72 1.34 8.92 -0.32
C GLY A 72 0.50 7.67 -0.09
N CYS A 73 1.20 6.56 -0.08
CA CYS A 73 0.68 5.27 0.36
C CYS A 73 1.70 4.56 1.26
N LEU A 74 1.21 3.58 1.99
CA LEU A 74 2.00 2.76 2.90
C LEU A 74 1.63 1.31 2.68
N ILE A 75 2.63 0.43 2.57
CA ILE A 75 2.43 -1.01 2.59
C ILE A 75 3.17 -1.66 3.75
N SER A 76 2.61 -2.72 4.32
CA SER A 76 3.28 -3.61 5.24
C SER A 76 3.73 -4.88 4.52
N ILE A 77 4.98 -5.24 4.73
CA ILE A 77 5.54 -6.48 4.17
C ILE A 77 5.49 -7.66 5.13
N THR A 78 5.10 -7.44 6.37
CA THR A 78 5.06 -8.45 7.43
C THR A 78 4.17 -9.62 7.07
N ARG A 79 2.90 -9.37 6.76
CA ARG A 79 1.92 -10.41 6.40
C ARG A 79 2.08 -10.95 4.97
N LEU A 80 2.94 -10.36 4.15
CA LEU A 80 3.25 -10.87 2.80
C LEU A 80 4.23 -12.05 2.85
N ARG A 81 4.94 -12.22 3.98
CA ARG A 81 5.86 -13.34 4.21
C ARG A 81 5.11 -14.61 4.59
N ARG A 82 5.59 -15.73 4.07
CA ARG A 82 5.07 -17.05 4.45
C ARG A 82 5.43 -17.42 5.89
N GLU A 83 6.56 -16.92 6.38
CA GLU A 83 7.07 -17.13 7.74
C GLU A 83 6.13 -16.56 8.80
N PHE A 84 5.41 -15.48 8.51
CA PHE A 84 4.38 -14.93 9.39
C PHE A 84 3.29 -15.98 9.73
N TYR A 85 3.05 -16.92 8.82
CA TYR A 85 2.09 -18.01 8.97
C TYR A 85 2.76 -19.35 9.32
N GLY A 86 4.01 -19.33 9.82
CA GLY A 86 4.76 -20.53 10.19
C GLY A 86 5.15 -21.43 9.01
N ARG A 87 5.18 -20.89 7.78
CA ARG A 87 5.54 -21.64 6.57
C ARG A 87 6.97 -21.31 6.14
N GLN A 88 7.59 -22.24 5.40
CA GLN A 88 8.93 -22.04 4.85
C GLN A 88 8.99 -20.79 3.97
N ALA A 89 10.08 -20.01 4.10
CA ALA A 89 10.35 -18.82 3.31
C ALA A 89 10.31 -19.10 1.79
N ASN A 90 9.76 -18.14 1.04
CA ASN A 90 9.77 -18.12 -0.41
C ASN A 90 10.02 -16.69 -0.90
N ILE A 91 11.27 -16.37 -1.13
CA ILE A 91 11.70 -15.02 -1.51
C ILE A 91 11.09 -14.53 -2.84
N LYS A 92 10.89 -15.45 -3.80
CA LYS A 92 10.27 -15.09 -5.08
C LYS A 92 8.84 -14.65 -4.87
N LEU A 93 8.05 -15.46 -4.18
CA LEU A 93 6.64 -15.16 -3.87
C LEU A 93 6.49 -13.89 -3.01
N PHE A 94 7.38 -13.70 -2.03
CA PHE A 94 7.43 -12.48 -1.22
C PHE A 94 7.64 -11.23 -2.06
N LYS A 95 8.60 -11.25 -3.00
CA LYS A 95 8.85 -10.12 -3.92
C LYS A 95 7.66 -9.84 -4.83
N GLU A 96 7.02 -10.88 -5.36
CA GLU A 96 5.83 -10.75 -6.21
C GLU A 96 4.66 -10.12 -5.46
N ARG A 97 4.37 -10.55 -4.24
CA ARG A 97 3.34 -9.98 -3.36
C ARG A 97 3.63 -8.52 -3.03
N THR A 98 4.88 -8.22 -2.66
CA THR A 98 5.32 -6.86 -2.35
C THR A 98 5.13 -5.92 -3.55
N LEU A 99 5.49 -6.36 -4.74
CA LEU A 99 5.28 -5.60 -5.97
C LEU A 99 3.78 -5.36 -6.23
N LYS A 100 2.95 -6.40 -6.10
CA LYS A 100 1.50 -6.28 -6.32
C LYS A 100 0.86 -5.29 -5.35
N GLU A 101 1.18 -5.34 -4.07
CA GLU A 101 0.64 -4.41 -3.07
C GLU A 101 1.17 -2.98 -3.29
N ALA A 102 2.45 -2.80 -3.60
CA ALA A 102 3.02 -1.50 -3.93
C ALA A 102 2.32 -0.87 -5.15
N MET A 103 2.12 -1.63 -6.22
CA MET A 103 1.42 -1.17 -7.43
C MET A 103 -0.06 -0.86 -7.16
N HIS A 104 -0.72 -1.65 -6.31
CA HIS A 104 -2.11 -1.44 -5.91
C HIS A 104 -2.26 -0.11 -5.16
N GLU A 105 -1.49 0.10 -4.10
CA GLU A 105 -1.56 1.32 -3.29
C GLU A 105 -1.11 2.57 -4.07
N LEU A 106 -0.08 2.46 -4.90
CA LEU A 106 0.30 3.55 -5.80
C LEU A 106 -0.83 3.87 -6.79
N GLY A 107 -1.51 2.87 -7.34
CA GLY A 107 -2.66 3.07 -8.21
C GLY A 107 -3.76 3.92 -7.56
N HIS A 108 -4.04 3.69 -6.28
CA HIS A 108 -4.98 4.52 -5.52
C HIS A 108 -4.54 5.98 -5.42
N THR A 109 -3.25 6.25 -5.30
CA THR A 109 -2.73 7.64 -5.27
C THR A 109 -2.91 8.37 -6.61
N PHE A 110 -3.12 7.65 -7.70
CA PHE A 110 -3.50 8.19 -9.02
C PHE A 110 -5.02 8.23 -9.23
N GLY A 111 -5.81 8.00 -8.17
CA GLY A 111 -7.26 8.08 -8.23
C GLY A 111 -7.95 6.81 -8.72
N LEU A 112 -7.22 5.73 -8.99
CA LEU A 112 -7.83 4.46 -9.35
C LEU A 112 -8.63 3.89 -8.17
N LYS A 113 -9.79 3.36 -8.49
CA LYS A 113 -10.61 2.56 -7.56
C LYS A 113 -10.32 1.07 -7.74
N HIS A 114 -10.88 0.23 -6.86
CA HIS A 114 -10.86 -1.21 -7.06
C HIS A 114 -11.46 -1.58 -8.42
N CYS A 115 -10.80 -2.48 -9.13
CA CYS A 115 -11.15 -2.92 -10.48
C CYS A 115 -11.67 -4.35 -10.47
N GLN A 116 -12.68 -4.64 -11.29
CA GLN A 116 -13.24 -5.99 -11.40
C GLN A 116 -12.55 -6.85 -12.47
N ASN A 117 -11.73 -6.22 -13.33
CA ASN A 117 -10.98 -6.91 -14.38
C ASN A 117 -9.79 -7.71 -13.80
N VAL A 118 -9.11 -8.46 -14.66
CA VAL A 118 -7.79 -9.05 -14.37
C VAL A 118 -6.78 -7.90 -14.27
N CYS A 119 -6.53 -7.43 -13.05
CA CYS A 119 -5.84 -6.17 -12.78
C CYS A 119 -5.22 -6.18 -11.38
N VAL A 120 -4.08 -5.51 -11.21
CA VAL A 120 -3.47 -5.33 -9.89
C VAL A 120 -4.39 -4.54 -8.95
N MET A 121 -5.28 -3.68 -9.47
CA MET A 121 -6.27 -2.93 -8.69
C MET A 121 -7.44 -3.78 -8.18
N ARG A 122 -7.45 -5.09 -8.44
CA ARG A 122 -8.45 -5.97 -7.85
C ARG A 122 -8.27 -6.02 -6.34
N PHE A 123 -9.40 -5.90 -5.61
CA PHE A 123 -9.39 -5.97 -4.15
C PHE A 123 -8.93 -7.35 -3.67
N SER A 124 -8.19 -7.37 -2.58
CA SER A 124 -7.69 -8.60 -1.93
C SER A 124 -7.87 -8.52 -0.42
N ASN A 125 -8.58 -9.48 0.17
CA ASN A 125 -8.73 -9.67 1.62
C ASN A 125 -7.80 -10.73 2.18
N SER A 126 -7.13 -11.47 1.32
CA SER A 126 -6.29 -12.60 1.70
C SER A 126 -5.04 -12.67 0.83
N LEU A 127 -4.03 -13.39 1.31
CA LEU A 127 -2.83 -13.66 0.50
C LEU A 127 -3.15 -14.44 -0.78
N GLN A 128 -4.13 -15.35 -0.75
CA GLN A 128 -4.52 -16.10 -1.92
C GLN A 128 -5.05 -15.17 -3.01
N GLU A 129 -5.91 -14.22 -2.66
CA GLU A 129 -6.42 -13.23 -3.61
C GLU A 129 -5.31 -12.30 -4.13
N THR A 130 -4.31 -11.98 -3.29
CA THR A 130 -3.11 -11.26 -3.72
C THR A 130 -2.27 -12.11 -4.68
N ASP A 131 -2.14 -13.41 -4.42
CA ASP A 131 -1.40 -14.31 -5.31
C ASP A 131 -2.09 -14.46 -6.68
N ASP A 132 -3.42 -14.51 -6.71
CA ASP A 132 -4.22 -14.74 -7.91
C ASP A 132 -4.30 -13.51 -8.85
N LYS A 133 -4.15 -12.29 -8.33
CA LYS A 133 -4.15 -11.09 -9.19
C LYS A 133 -2.80 -10.89 -9.90
N PRO A 134 -2.78 -10.25 -11.10
CA PRO A 134 -1.52 -9.90 -11.76
C PRO A 134 -0.80 -8.74 -11.05
N SER A 135 0.44 -8.46 -11.44
CA SER A 135 1.21 -7.30 -10.95
C SER A 135 1.07 -6.03 -11.79
N ASN A 136 0.28 -6.07 -12.88
CA ASN A 136 0.10 -4.97 -13.82
C ASN A 136 -1.35 -4.46 -13.85
N PHE A 137 -1.51 -3.22 -14.27
CA PHE A 137 -2.82 -2.62 -14.53
C PHE A 137 -3.47 -3.21 -15.78
N CYS A 138 -4.80 -3.34 -15.79
CA CYS A 138 -5.54 -3.60 -17.02
C CYS A 138 -5.54 -2.36 -17.92
N LYS A 139 -5.96 -2.53 -19.17
CA LYS A 139 -5.97 -1.45 -20.17
C LYS A 139 -6.79 -0.23 -19.73
N GLU A 140 -7.92 -0.43 -19.06
CA GLU A 140 -8.77 0.67 -18.58
C GLU A 140 -8.09 1.46 -17.46
N CYS A 141 -7.50 0.77 -16.48
CA CYS A 141 -6.76 1.41 -15.39
C CYS A 141 -5.52 2.15 -15.90
N GLN A 142 -4.80 1.57 -16.85
CA GLN A 142 -3.65 2.21 -17.47
C GLN A 142 -4.05 3.49 -18.23
N LYS A 143 -5.12 3.46 -19.04
CA LYS A 143 -5.65 4.65 -19.72
C LYS A 143 -6.08 5.74 -18.74
N GLN A 144 -6.67 5.37 -17.59
CA GLN A 144 -7.02 6.35 -16.57
C GLN A 144 -5.77 7.05 -16.00
N ILE A 145 -4.68 6.32 -15.72
CA ILE A 145 -3.42 6.92 -15.28
C ILE A 145 -2.83 7.81 -16.37
N GLU A 146 -2.73 7.33 -17.61
CA GLU A 146 -2.15 8.07 -18.73
C GLU A 146 -2.93 9.35 -19.07
N SER A 147 -4.23 9.38 -18.85
CA SER A 147 -5.06 10.57 -19.08
C SER A 147 -4.76 11.72 -18.09
N HIS A 148 -3.87 11.51 -17.14
CA HIS A 148 -3.47 12.48 -16.13
C HIS A 148 -2.09 13.11 -16.39
N PHE A 149 -1.40 12.62 -17.41
CA PHE A 149 -0.11 13.12 -17.89
C PHE A 149 -0.22 13.60 -19.34
#